data_e733cad327e77d4c75a0dac83a398e65
#
_entry.id   e733cad327e77d4c75a0dac83a398e65
#
_cell.length_a   1.000
_cell.length_b   1.000
_cell.length_c   1.000
_cell.angle_alpha   90.00
_cell.angle_beta   90.00
_cell.angle_gamma   90.00
#
_symmetry.space_group_name_H-M   'P 1'
#
loop_
_entity.id
_entity.type
_entity.pdbx_description
1 polymer ?
#
loop_
_entity_poly.entity_id
_entity_poly.type
_entity_poly.pdbx_seq_one_letter_code
_entity_poly.pdbx_strand_id
1 'polypeptide(L)'
;MLRSLSLALAAALLLPAGAAHAETKPTTPRKLDLADRVAGTYRGDVNSDARGSSKSGVTITVTRIGPNKVEIRSDYARIPTVAIPLEKAMDAILAASGSHVFLLDTVRSPDRLDLTIDDASWSGNRVAK
;
A
#
# COMPACT_ATOMS: atom_id res chain seq x y z
N MET A 1 18.66 73.01 14.82
CA MET A 1 18.48 72.46 14.53
C MET A 1 18.40 71.32 14.30
N LEU A 2 18.22 70.78 14.15
CA LEU A 2 18.15 69.76 13.82
C LEU A 2 17.72 68.73 13.66
N ARG A 3 17.45 68.13 13.56
CA ARG A 3 17.12 67.20 13.41
C ARG A 3 17.03 66.00 13.13
N SER A 4 16.96 65.55 13.15
CA SER A 4 16.91 64.49 12.86
C SER A 4 16.47 63.57 12.53
N LEU A 5 16.09 63.16 12.43
CA LEU A 5 15.67 62.23 12.09
C LEU A 5 15.57 61.11 11.99
N SER A 6 15.49 60.53 11.94
CA SER A 6 15.37 59.50 11.79
C SER A 6 15.02 58.57 11.42
N LEU A 7 14.67 58.12 11.30
CA LEU A 7 14.29 57.18 10.91
C LEU A 7 14.16 56.05 10.78
N ALA A 8 14.08 55.57 10.72
CA ALA A 8 13.96 54.55 10.60
C ALA A 8 13.61 53.61 10.24
N LEU A 9 13.33 53.18 10.10
CA LEU A 9 13.00 52.25 9.71
C LEU A 9 12.74 51.16 9.61
N ALA A 10 12.66 50.68 9.58
CA ALA A 10 12.41 49.69 9.51
C ALA A 10 12.16 48.73 9.13
N ALA A 11 11.97 48.35 8.93
CA ALA A 11 11.72 47.42 8.43
C ALA A 11 11.47 46.33 8.40
N ALA A 12 11.34 45.85 8.45
CA ALA A 12 11.11 44.83 8.34
C ALA A 12 10.77 43.83 7.94
N LEU A 13 10.67 43.39 7.72
CA LEU A 13 10.41 42.46 7.31
C LEU A 13 10.09 41.38 7.26
N LEU A 14 9.93 40.84 7.17
CA LEU A 14 9.67 39.86 7.01
C LEU A 14 9.37 38.83 6.76
N LEU A 15 9.22 38.29 6.66
CA LEU A 15 9.00 37.35 6.30
C LEU A 15 8.60 36.31 6.35
N PRO A 16 8.34 35.69 6.28
CA PRO A 16 8.05 34.68 6.31
C PRO A 16 7.84 33.81 6.03
N ALA A 17 7.73 33.53 6.16
CA ALA A 17 7.44 32.77 6.01
C ALA A 17 7.34 31.86 5.56
N GLY A 18 7.42 31.71 5.27
CA GLY A 18 7.32 30.82 4.62
C GLY A 18 7.25 29.74 4.79
N ALA A 19 7.43 29.65 5.20
CA ALA A 19 7.36 28.70 5.53
C ALA A 19 6.77 27.80 4.98
N ALA A 20 6.29 27.78 5.10
CA ALA A 20 5.53 27.03 4.73
C ALA A 20 5.87 26.18 3.80
N HIS A 21 6.31 26.36 3.36
CA HIS A 21 6.55 25.68 2.48
C HIS A 21 7.11 24.57 2.58
N ALA A 22 7.33 24.41 3.36
CA ALA A 22 7.93 23.27 3.53
C ALA A 22 7.27 22.26 2.85
N GLU A 23 6.18 22.34 2.80
CA GLU A 23 5.57 21.37 2.28
C GLU A 23 5.84 21.15 0.96
N THR A 24 6.38 21.98 0.48
CA THR A 24 6.60 21.73 -0.81
C THR A 24 7.75 20.97 -1.08
N LYS A 25 8.26 20.27 -0.21
CA LYS A 25 9.29 19.55 -0.48
C LYS A 25 9.06 18.73 -1.62
N PRO A 26 9.70 18.78 -2.63
CA PRO A 26 9.56 17.96 -3.74
C PRO A 26 9.90 16.60 -3.35
N THR A 27 9.07 15.74 -3.63
CA THR A 27 9.33 14.46 -3.31
C THR A 27 9.98 13.84 -4.45
N THR A 28 11.11 13.32 -4.29
CA THR A 28 11.73 12.52 -5.30
C THR A 28 10.89 11.29 -5.46
N PRO A 29 10.43 10.99 -6.65
CA PRO A 29 9.62 9.80 -6.82
C PRO A 29 10.48 8.61 -6.47
N ARG A 30 10.00 7.75 -5.64
CA ARG A 30 10.71 6.53 -5.34
C ARG A 30 10.45 5.52 -6.46
N LYS A 31 11.37 4.61 -6.62
CA LYS A 31 11.19 3.54 -7.57
C LYS A 31 10.06 2.65 -7.10
N LEU A 32 9.17 2.28 -8.01
CA LEU A 32 8.08 1.38 -7.68
C LEU A 32 8.62 0.00 -7.37
N ASP A 33 8.07 -0.63 -6.38
CA ASP A 33 8.49 -1.97 -5.97
C ASP A 33 7.37 -2.99 -6.16
N LEU A 34 7.58 -4.20 -5.67
CA LEU A 34 6.60 -5.26 -5.84
C LEU A 34 5.29 -4.94 -5.14
N ALA A 35 5.37 -4.28 -3.99
CA ALA A 35 4.17 -3.92 -3.25
C ALA A 35 3.31 -2.93 -4.03
N ASP A 36 3.93 -2.03 -4.78
CA ASP A 36 3.17 -1.10 -5.61
C ASP A 36 2.43 -1.83 -6.72
N ARG A 37 3.01 -2.88 -7.26
CA ARG A 37 2.38 -3.61 -8.36
C ARG A 37 1.15 -4.36 -7.90
N VAL A 38 1.15 -4.86 -6.69
CA VAL A 38 0.06 -5.69 -6.21
C VAL A 38 -0.96 -4.91 -5.38
N ALA A 39 -0.64 -3.70 -4.96
CA ALA A 39 -1.54 -2.91 -4.14
C ALA A 39 -2.87 -2.66 -4.88
N GLY A 40 -3.95 -2.74 -4.17
CA GLY A 40 -5.26 -2.52 -4.73
C GLY A 40 -6.33 -3.30 -4.00
N THR A 41 -7.52 -3.26 -4.53
CA THR A 41 -8.66 -3.97 -4.00
C THR A 41 -9.04 -5.11 -4.95
N TYR A 42 -9.23 -6.27 -4.39
CA TYR A 42 -9.55 -7.49 -5.15
C TYR A 42 -10.84 -8.07 -4.61
N ARG A 43 -11.59 -8.73 -5.46
CA ARG A 43 -12.81 -9.39 -5.05
C ARG A 43 -12.83 -10.81 -5.57
N GLY A 44 -13.19 -11.74 -4.72
CA GLY A 44 -13.17 -13.14 -5.08
C GLY A 44 -13.87 -14.01 -4.05
N ASP A 45 -13.51 -15.26 -4.06
CA ASP A 45 -14.19 -16.27 -3.27
C ASP A 45 -13.22 -17.00 -2.37
N VAL A 46 -13.69 -17.37 -1.20
CA VAL A 46 -12.94 -18.17 -0.24
C VAL A 46 -13.41 -19.61 -0.33
N ASN A 47 -12.43 -20.48 -0.45
CA ASN A 47 -12.63 -21.90 -0.28
C ASN A 47 -11.88 -22.27 0.97
N SER A 48 -12.54 -22.84 1.92
CA SER A 48 -11.90 -23.23 3.16
C SER A 48 -12.15 -24.71 3.42
N ASP A 49 -11.15 -25.35 3.96
CA ASP A 49 -11.28 -26.75 4.34
C ASP A 49 -12.14 -26.89 5.60
N ALA A 50 -12.31 -25.80 6.33
CA ALA A 50 -13.14 -25.84 7.50
C ALA A 50 -14.61 -25.87 7.10
N ARG A 51 -15.35 -26.70 7.75
CA ARG A 51 -16.72 -26.94 7.38
C ARG A 51 -17.55 -25.65 7.46
N GLY A 52 -18.25 -25.32 6.37
CA GLY A 52 -19.14 -24.16 6.37
C GLY A 52 -18.46 -22.82 6.30
N SER A 53 -17.17 -22.76 5.97
CA SER A 53 -16.44 -21.51 5.94
C SER A 53 -16.14 -20.97 4.56
N SER A 54 -16.64 -21.57 3.51
CA SER A 54 -16.51 -21.03 2.16
C SER A 54 -17.47 -19.86 1.99
N LYS A 55 -17.04 -18.85 1.27
CA LYS A 55 -17.83 -17.66 1.08
C LYS A 55 -17.49 -16.98 -0.24
N SER A 56 -18.51 -16.50 -0.92
CA SER A 56 -18.35 -15.77 -2.18
C SER A 56 -18.37 -14.27 -1.91
N GLY A 57 -17.76 -13.52 -2.82
CA GLY A 57 -17.82 -12.06 -2.76
C GLY A 57 -17.00 -11.46 -1.64
N VAL A 58 -15.87 -12.08 -1.32
CA VAL A 58 -14.98 -11.56 -0.27
C VAL A 58 -14.01 -10.56 -0.88
N THR A 59 -13.92 -9.39 -0.27
CA THR A 59 -13.03 -8.33 -0.73
C THR A 59 -11.73 -8.38 0.05
N ILE A 60 -10.63 -8.34 -0.68
CA ILE A 60 -9.29 -8.26 -0.10
C ILE A 60 -8.69 -6.92 -0.50
N THR A 61 -8.15 -6.20 0.46
CA THR A 61 -7.42 -4.96 0.20
C THR A 61 -5.94 -5.22 0.48
N VAL A 62 -5.12 -4.93 -0.50
CA VAL A 62 -3.67 -5.09 -0.41
C VAL A 62 -3.06 -3.70 -0.35
N THR A 63 -2.39 -3.39 0.75
CA THR A 63 -1.82 -2.07 0.98
C THR A 63 -0.32 -2.19 1.17
N ARG A 64 0.43 -1.34 0.49
CA ARG A 64 1.88 -1.29 0.69
C ARG A 64 2.17 -0.71 2.07
N ILE A 65 2.97 -1.41 2.86
CA ILE A 65 3.36 -0.96 4.19
C ILE A 65 4.87 -0.79 4.34
N GLY A 66 5.62 -1.06 3.30
CA GLY A 66 7.07 -0.92 3.31
C GLY A 66 7.64 -1.43 2.00
N PRO A 67 8.96 -1.41 1.83
CA PRO A 67 9.58 -1.92 0.61
C PRO A 67 9.25 -3.40 0.42
N ASN A 68 8.65 -3.71 -0.71
CA ASN A 68 8.27 -5.08 -1.06
C ASN A 68 7.47 -5.77 0.05
N LYS A 69 6.62 -5.02 0.74
CA LYS A 69 5.85 -5.57 1.84
C LYS A 69 4.45 -5.02 1.82
N VAL A 70 3.47 -5.88 2.01
CA VAL A 70 2.07 -5.50 1.97
C VAL A 70 1.33 -5.97 3.20
N GLU A 71 0.23 -5.29 3.48
CA GLU A 71 -0.73 -5.72 4.47
C GLU A 71 -1.96 -6.20 3.72
N ILE A 72 -2.47 -7.35 4.11
CA ILE A 72 -3.67 -7.95 3.55
C ILE A 72 -4.79 -7.75 4.55
N ARG A 73 -5.89 -7.18 4.09
CA ARG A 73 -7.10 -7.02 4.88
C ARG A 73 -8.28 -7.61 4.16
N SER A 74 -9.17 -8.22 4.89
CA SER A 74 -10.36 -8.85 4.33
C SER A 74 -11.60 -8.34 5.04
N ASP A 75 -12.71 -8.31 4.33
CA ASP A 75 -14.01 -8.07 4.95
C ASP A 75 -14.62 -9.36 5.48
N TYR A 76 -13.91 -10.48 5.39
CA TYR A 76 -14.37 -11.76 5.93
C TYR A 76 -13.54 -12.11 7.16
N ALA A 77 -14.20 -12.28 8.28
CA ALA A 77 -13.52 -12.44 9.57
C ALA A 77 -12.60 -13.66 9.65
N ARG A 78 -12.82 -14.67 8.82
CA ARG A 78 -11.96 -15.86 8.83
C ARG A 78 -10.58 -15.59 8.23
N ILE A 79 -10.41 -14.49 7.55
CA ILE A 79 -9.11 -14.10 7.01
C ILE A 79 -8.58 -12.96 7.88
N PRO A 80 -7.60 -13.22 8.74
CA PRO A 80 -7.08 -12.16 9.59
C PRO A 80 -6.23 -11.18 8.81
N THR A 81 -6.04 -9.99 9.35
CA THR A 81 -5.13 -9.03 8.76
C THR A 81 -3.70 -9.51 8.97
N VAL A 82 -2.95 -9.62 7.90
CA VAL A 82 -1.58 -10.10 7.97
C VAL A 82 -0.67 -9.24 7.13
N ALA A 83 0.62 -9.23 7.47
CA ALA A 83 1.65 -8.56 6.69
C ALA A 83 2.46 -9.62 5.96
N ILE A 84 2.71 -9.41 4.68
CA ILE A 84 3.42 -10.37 3.85
C ILE A 84 4.56 -9.69 3.12
N PRO A 85 5.80 -10.14 3.34
CA PRO A 85 6.91 -9.69 2.53
C PRO A 85 6.86 -10.39 1.17
N LEU A 86 7.26 -9.69 0.13
CA LEU A 86 7.13 -10.16 -1.24
C LEU A 86 8.49 -10.36 -1.89
N GLU A 87 8.53 -11.31 -2.81
CA GLU A 87 9.67 -11.47 -3.69
C GLU A 87 9.18 -11.82 -5.08
N LYS A 88 10.00 -11.63 -6.05
CA LYS A 88 9.67 -11.96 -7.42
C LYS A 88 10.46 -13.19 -7.83
N ALA A 89 9.78 -14.16 -8.42
CA ALA A 89 10.40 -15.33 -8.98
C ALA A 89 9.86 -15.50 -10.38
N MET A 90 10.70 -15.32 -11.37
CA MET A 90 10.31 -15.34 -12.78
C MET A 90 9.20 -14.31 -13.03
N ASP A 91 8.04 -14.73 -13.46
CA ASP A 91 6.93 -13.84 -13.74
C ASP A 91 5.94 -13.73 -12.59
N ALA A 92 6.25 -14.27 -11.45
CA ALA A 92 5.34 -14.30 -10.32
C ALA A 92 5.84 -13.45 -9.16
N ILE A 93 4.92 -12.87 -8.43
CA ILE A 93 5.18 -12.20 -7.17
C ILE A 93 4.64 -13.11 -6.07
N LEU A 94 5.51 -13.46 -5.14
CA LEU A 94 5.24 -14.47 -4.13
C LEU A 94 5.52 -13.94 -2.73
N ALA A 95 4.99 -14.64 -1.74
CA ALA A 95 5.40 -14.37 -0.36
C ALA A 95 6.85 -14.81 -0.19
N ALA A 96 7.69 -13.91 0.32
CA ALA A 96 9.10 -14.17 0.48
C ALA A 96 9.41 -15.07 1.68
N SER A 97 8.52 -15.08 2.66
CA SER A 97 8.73 -15.89 3.86
C SER A 97 7.40 -16.05 4.58
N GLY A 98 7.38 -16.94 5.56
CA GLY A 98 6.19 -17.19 6.35
C GLY A 98 5.36 -18.33 5.81
N SER A 99 4.26 -18.60 6.48
CA SER A 99 3.42 -19.74 6.13
C SER A 99 2.26 -19.38 5.22
N HIS A 100 2.09 -18.10 4.91
CA HIS A 100 1.00 -17.68 4.04
C HIS A 100 1.42 -17.78 2.58
N VAL A 101 0.45 -18.02 1.72
CA VAL A 101 0.68 -18.08 0.28
C VAL A 101 0.15 -16.80 -0.34
N PHE A 102 0.97 -16.17 -1.15
CA PHE A 102 0.60 -15.02 -1.96
C PHE A 102 1.12 -15.31 -3.36
N LEU A 103 0.26 -15.23 -4.36
CA LEU A 103 0.68 -15.53 -5.73
C LEU A 103 -0.03 -14.60 -6.70
N LEU A 104 0.76 -13.90 -7.49
CA LEU A 104 0.23 -13.07 -8.57
C LEU A 104 1.16 -13.23 -9.77
N ASP A 105 0.62 -13.74 -10.87
CA ASP A 105 1.38 -13.90 -12.11
C ASP A 105 1.29 -12.59 -12.89
N THR A 106 2.41 -11.92 -13.07
CA THR A 106 2.43 -10.60 -13.65
C THR A 106 2.26 -10.60 -15.18
N VAL A 107 2.36 -11.74 -15.79
CA VAL A 107 2.26 -11.86 -17.25
C VAL A 107 0.94 -12.48 -17.67
N ARG A 108 0.63 -13.64 -17.09
CA ARG A 108 -0.60 -14.35 -17.51
C ARG A 108 -1.86 -13.81 -16.88
N SER A 109 -1.79 -13.37 -15.65
CA SER A 109 -2.96 -12.97 -14.88
C SER A 109 -2.61 -11.81 -13.96
N PRO A 110 -2.24 -10.65 -14.51
CA PRO A 110 -1.72 -9.55 -13.67
C PRO A 110 -2.73 -8.97 -12.70
N ASP A 111 -4.01 -9.25 -12.87
CA ASP A 111 -5.04 -8.75 -11.97
C ASP A 111 -5.66 -9.85 -11.10
N ARG A 112 -5.14 -11.06 -11.19
CA ARG A 112 -5.64 -12.14 -10.36
C ARG A 112 -4.69 -12.40 -9.21
N LEU A 113 -5.27 -12.52 -8.02
CA LEU A 113 -4.50 -12.79 -6.81
C LEU A 113 -5.01 -14.06 -6.16
N ASP A 114 -4.09 -14.93 -5.77
CA ASP A 114 -4.39 -16.12 -5.01
C ASP A 114 -3.73 -16.01 -3.65
N LEU A 115 -4.49 -16.23 -2.60
CA LEU A 115 -4.01 -16.16 -1.22
C LEU A 115 -4.39 -17.40 -0.45
N THR A 116 -3.52 -17.83 0.44
CA THR A 116 -3.86 -18.81 1.45
C THR A 116 -3.35 -18.28 2.79
N ILE A 117 -4.27 -18.02 3.69
CA ILE A 117 -3.96 -17.52 5.01
C ILE A 117 -4.64 -18.46 6.00
N ASP A 118 -3.84 -19.08 6.86
CA ASP A 118 -4.29 -20.15 7.74
C ASP A 118 -4.91 -21.26 6.89
N ASP A 119 -6.15 -21.64 7.15
CA ASP A 119 -6.79 -22.71 6.37
C ASP A 119 -7.77 -22.14 5.34
N ALA A 120 -7.73 -20.86 5.05
CA ALA A 120 -8.61 -20.25 4.10
C ALA A 120 -7.85 -19.92 2.81
N SER A 121 -8.33 -20.47 1.70
CA SER A 121 -7.78 -20.16 0.38
C SER A 121 -8.74 -19.23 -0.33
N TRP A 122 -8.22 -18.14 -0.83
CA TRP A 122 -9.00 -17.12 -1.51
C TRP A 122 -8.40 -16.83 -2.88
N SER A 123 -9.25 -16.67 -3.88
CA SER A 123 -8.82 -16.28 -5.21
C SER A 123 -9.78 -15.24 -5.76
N GLY A 124 -9.23 -14.21 -6.36
CA GLY A 124 -10.05 -13.16 -6.91
C GLY A 124 -9.30 -12.27 -7.88
N ASN A 125 -10.02 -11.29 -8.41
CA ASN A 125 -9.48 -10.37 -9.40
C ASN A 125 -9.52 -8.94 -8.88
N ARG A 126 -8.58 -8.15 -9.38
CA ARG A 126 -8.51 -6.75 -8.99
C ARG A 126 -9.72 -6.00 -9.52
N VAL A 127 -10.32 -5.19 -8.67
CA VAL A 127 -11.47 -4.36 -9.04
C VAL A 127 -11.15 -2.89 -8.91
N ALA A 128 -10.09 -2.52 -8.19
CA ALA A 128 -9.65 -1.14 -8.07
C ALA A 128 -8.20 -1.10 -7.61
N LYS A 129 -7.50 -0.06 -7.99
CA LYS A 129 -6.15 0.20 -7.51
C LYS A 129 -6.11 1.21 -6.40
#